data_13759cad71e134c77eccbbf9f271b364
#
_entry.id   13759cad71e134c77eccbbf9f271b364
#
_cell.length_a   1.000
_cell.length_b   1.000
_cell.length_c   1.000
_cell.angle_alpha   90.00
_cell.angle_beta   90.00
_cell.angle_gamma   90.00
#
_symmetry.space_group_name_H-M   'P 1'
#
loop_
_entity.id
_entity.type
_entity.pdbx_description
1 polymer ?
#
loop_
_entity_poly.entity_id
_entity_poly.type
_entity_poly.pdbx_seq_one_letter_code
_entity_poly.pdbx_strand_id
1 'polypeptide(L)'
;MAERRFEGKVALVTGGNSGIGLAVATALVNEGAKVVLSGRNEATVAAAVKALGETATGVVADTGRIDGIERVVAATREFGGGRLDVLFCNAGIGAFGPIATISEQKWDELMAVNVKGVYFTVQKALPLMASGGAIVLNASVAAGKGDPGSSMYAASKAAVRSFGRSLGAELVAAGIRVNVVSPGPIETPIFGKAGMNQQQIADLKVAWSDRNPMKRFGTPEEVAATVLFLASDAASYITGVDLLVDGGRGSF
;
A
#
# COMPACT_ATOMS: atom_id res chain seq x y z
N MET A 1 -29.93 1.50 6.07
CA MET A 1 -28.51 1.21 6.34
C MET A 1 -27.78 1.43 5.03
N ALA A 2 -26.66 2.13 5.01
CA ALA A 2 -25.88 2.28 3.78
C ALA A 2 -25.41 0.88 3.33
N GLU A 3 -25.50 0.60 2.04
CA GLU A 3 -25.06 -0.66 1.45
C GLU A 3 -23.55 -0.82 1.67
N ARG A 4 -23.13 -1.95 2.25
CA ARG A 4 -21.71 -2.25 2.49
C ARG A 4 -21.07 -2.71 1.18
N ARG A 5 -20.24 -1.88 0.58
CA ARG A 5 -19.63 -2.11 -0.75
C ARG A 5 -18.79 -3.38 -0.85
N PHE A 6 -18.28 -3.88 0.28
CA PHE A 6 -17.39 -5.04 0.32
C PHE A 6 -17.97 -6.22 1.11
N GLU A 7 -19.31 -6.27 1.30
CA GLU A 7 -19.96 -7.38 1.97
C GLU A 7 -19.64 -8.70 1.26
N GLY A 8 -19.16 -9.69 2.02
CA GLY A 8 -18.77 -11.01 1.48
C GLY A 8 -17.52 -11.03 0.61
N LYS A 9 -16.79 -9.90 0.45
CA LYS A 9 -15.52 -9.83 -0.27
C LYS A 9 -14.35 -10.21 0.65
N VAL A 10 -13.28 -10.73 0.05
CA VAL A 10 -12.02 -11.04 0.71
C VAL A 10 -10.94 -10.08 0.24
N ALA A 11 -10.25 -9.44 1.18
CA ALA A 11 -9.18 -8.50 0.88
C ALA A 11 -7.85 -8.92 1.51
N LEU A 12 -6.75 -8.71 0.79
CA LEU A 12 -5.38 -8.80 1.29
C LEU A 12 -4.74 -7.41 1.32
N VAL A 13 -4.22 -7.03 2.49
CA VAL A 13 -3.53 -5.76 2.71
C VAL A 13 -2.11 -6.02 3.20
N THR A 14 -1.10 -5.85 2.36
CA THR A 14 0.29 -5.96 2.81
C THR A 14 0.71 -4.70 3.59
N GLY A 15 1.45 -4.87 4.69
CA GLY A 15 1.75 -3.77 5.60
C GLY A 15 0.51 -3.19 6.27
N GLY A 16 -0.52 -4.01 6.50
CA GLY A 16 -1.82 -3.62 7.06
C GLY A 16 -1.83 -3.38 8.57
N ASN A 17 -0.69 -3.48 9.22
CA ASN A 17 -0.56 -3.34 10.67
C ASN A 17 -0.24 -1.91 11.15
N SER A 18 -0.17 -0.91 10.26
CA SER A 18 0.07 0.49 10.63
C SER A 18 -0.21 1.46 9.48
N GLY A 19 -0.38 2.76 9.80
CA GLY A 19 -0.50 3.85 8.83
C GLY A 19 -1.59 3.62 7.78
N ILE A 20 -1.28 3.89 6.51
CA ILE A 20 -2.23 3.75 5.39
C ILE A 20 -2.80 2.33 5.31
N GLY A 21 -1.96 1.31 5.46
CA GLY A 21 -2.42 -0.08 5.38
C GLY A 21 -3.45 -0.43 6.45
N LEU A 22 -3.26 0.03 7.69
CA LEU A 22 -4.22 -0.19 8.77
C LEU A 22 -5.53 0.58 8.53
N ALA A 23 -5.45 1.82 8.06
CA ALA A 23 -6.64 2.60 7.72
C ALA A 23 -7.46 1.93 6.60
N VAL A 24 -6.79 1.39 5.56
CA VAL A 24 -7.45 0.63 4.49
C VAL A 24 -8.07 -0.65 5.03
N ALA A 25 -7.35 -1.43 5.85
CA ALA A 25 -7.87 -2.65 6.46
C ALA A 25 -9.12 -2.36 7.33
N THR A 26 -9.06 -1.29 8.13
CA THR A 26 -10.18 -0.84 8.97
C THR A 26 -11.39 -0.45 8.11
N ALA A 27 -11.17 0.33 7.07
CA ALA A 27 -12.25 0.76 6.19
C ALA A 27 -12.90 -0.41 5.44
N LEU A 28 -12.10 -1.39 4.97
CA LEU A 28 -12.61 -2.61 4.32
C LEU A 28 -13.46 -3.46 5.28
N VAL A 29 -13.00 -3.66 6.52
CA VAL A 29 -13.78 -4.38 7.55
C VAL A 29 -15.09 -3.67 7.85
N ASN A 30 -15.07 -2.35 8.02
CA ASN A 30 -16.27 -1.55 8.28
C ASN A 30 -17.30 -1.64 7.14
N GLU A 31 -16.84 -1.90 5.92
CA GLU A 31 -17.69 -2.10 4.74
C GLU A 31 -17.97 -3.58 4.42
N GLY A 32 -17.70 -4.49 5.35
CA GLY A 32 -18.15 -5.88 5.31
C GLY A 32 -17.15 -6.89 4.73
N ALA A 33 -15.92 -6.47 4.40
CA ALA A 33 -14.90 -7.39 3.91
C ALA A 33 -14.32 -8.28 5.01
N LYS A 34 -13.92 -9.51 4.64
CA LYS A 34 -12.92 -10.27 5.39
C LYS A 34 -11.53 -9.79 4.98
N VAL A 35 -10.67 -9.48 5.94
CA VAL A 35 -9.36 -8.89 5.68
C VAL A 35 -8.23 -9.77 6.19
N VAL A 36 -7.29 -10.11 5.32
CA VAL A 36 -5.97 -10.64 5.71
C VAL A 36 -4.99 -9.49 5.67
N LEU A 37 -4.27 -9.26 6.76
CA LEU A 37 -3.23 -8.25 6.80
C LEU A 37 -1.86 -8.85 7.10
N SER A 38 -0.79 -8.23 6.63
CA SER A 38 0.56 -8.66 6.95
C SER A 38 1.42 -7.53 7.52
N GLY A 39 2.44 -7.90 8.26
CA GLY A 39 3.45 -7.00 8.80
C GLY A 39 4.63 -7.76 9.38
N ARG A 40 5.76 -7.08 9.61
CA ARG A 40 6.98 -7.72 10.15
C ARG A 40 7.01 -7.82 11.68
N ASN A 41 6.28 -6.95 12.37
CA ASN A 41 6.28 -6.90 13.83
C ASN A 41 5.04 -7.59 14.40
N GLU A 42 5.26 -8.64 15.16
CA GLU A 42 4.21 -9.50 15.73
C GLU A 42 3.25 -8.71 16.62
N ALA A 43 3.77 -7.88 17.51
CA ALA A 43 2.93 -7.12 18.46
C ALA A 43 1.97 -6.17 17.73
N THR A 44 2.43 -5.48 16.67
CA THR A 44 1.59 -4.58 15.90
C THR A 44 0.62 -5.31 14.97
N VAL A 45 0.96 -6.49 14.47
CA VAL A 45 0.04 -7.36 13.72
C VAL A 45 -1.07 -7.86 14.65
N ALA A 46 -0.72 -8.38 15.83
CA ALA A 46 -1.69 -8.86 16.82
C ALA A 46 -2.62 -7.73 17.30
N ALA A 47 -2.08 -6.54 17.56
CA ALA A 47 -2.88 -5.38 17.95
C ALA A 47 -3.87 -4.95 16.85
N ALA A 48 -3.44 -4.95 15.59
CA ALA A 48 -4.30 -4.63 14.45
C ALA A 48 -5.45 -5.65 14.31
N VAL A 49 -5.14 -6.94 14.35
CA VAL A 49 -6.16 -8.00 14.29
C VAL A 49 -7.15 -7.89 15.44
N LYS A 50 -6.66 -7.67 16.67
CA LYS A 50 -7.53 -7.48 17.83
C LYS A 50 -8.50 -6.30 17.66
N ALA A 51 -8.02 -5.20 17.09
CA ALA A 51 -8.83 -4.01 16.85
C ALA A 51 -9.88 -4.21 15.75
N LEU A 52 -9.56 -5.01 14.73
CA LEU A 52 -10.44 -5.30 13.58
C LEU A 52 -11.47 -6.41 13.85
N GLY A 53 -11.22 -7.27 14.86
CA GLY A 53 -12.16 -8.33 15.25
C GLY A 53 -12.10 -9.57 14.36
N GLU A 54 -13.16 -10.40 14.43
CA GLU A 54 -13.21 -11.73 13.82
C GLU A 54 -13.19 -11.75 12.29
N THR A 55 -13.50 -10.63 11.65
CA THR A 55 -13.45 -10.48 10.18
C THR A 55 -12.04 -10.20 9.66
N ALA A 56 -11.03 -10.18 10.54
CA ALA A 56 -9.64 -9.97 10.16
C ALA A 56 -8.71 -11.05 10.71
N THR A 57 -7.68 -11.37 9.95
CA THR A 57 -6.56 -12.21 10.41
C THR A 57 -5.23 -11.59 10.01
N GLY A 58 -4.15 -11.93 10.72
CA GLY A 58 -2.84 -11.32 10.53
C GLY A 58 -1.73 -12.35 10.31
N VAL A 59 -0.78 -12.00 9.45
CA VAL A 59 0.41 -12.83 9.16
C VAL A 59 1.67 -12.05 9.46
N VAL A 60 2.50 -12.58 10.33
CA VAL A 60 3.85 -12.03 10.56
C VAL A 60 4.75 -12.50 9.43
N ALA A 61 5.05 -11.59 8.50
CA ALA A 61 5.82 -11.89 7.30
C ALA A 61 6.59 -10.69 6.78
N ASP A 62 7.76 -10.96 6.19
CA ASP A 62 8.51 -10.00 5.39
C ASP A 62 8.19 -10.21 3.90
N THR A 63 7.48 -9.27 3.31
CA THR A 63 7.13 -9.29 1.88
C THR A 63 8.32 -8.95 0.96
N GLY A 64 9.47 -8.57 1.48
CA GLY A 64 10.73 -8.51 0.72
C GLY A 64 11.29 -9.90 0.35
N ARG A 65 10.76 -10.97 0.95
CA ARG A 65 11.16 -12.37 0.78
C ARG A 65 10.04 -13.20 0.18
N ILE A 66 10.37 -14.09 -0.73
CA ILE A 66 9.38 -14.95 -1.42
C ILE A 66 8.65 -15.87 -0.43
N ASP A 67 9.38 -16.49 0.50
CA ASP A 67 8.79 -17.33 1.54
C ASP A 67 7.79 -16.57 2.43
N GLY A 68 8.07 -15.28 2.71
CA GLY A 68 7.14 -14.41 3.42
C GLY A 68 5.86 -14.14 2.61
N ILE A 69 5.99 -13.86 1.32
CA ILE A 69 4.86 -13.67 0.41
C ILE A 69 4.00 -14.94 0.32
N GLU A 70 4.63 -16.09 0.17
CA GLU A 70 3.94 -17.39 0.07
C GLU A 70 3.13 -17.70 1.34
N ARG A 71 3.68 -17.41 2.53
CA ARG A 71 2.90 -17.52 3.78
C ARG A 71 1.69 -16.61 3.82
N VAL A 72 1.82 -15.36 3.36
CA VAL A 72 0.71 -14.40 3.32
C VAL A 72 -0.38 -14.87 2.35
N VAL A 73 0.01 -15.35 1.18
CA VAL A 73 -0.94 -15.86 0.16
C VAL A 73 -1.62 -17.17 0.64
N ALA A 74 -0.88 -18.05 1.31
CA ALA A 74 -1.45 -19.28 1.89
C ALA A 74 -2.51 -18.97 2.95
N ALA A 75 -2.22 -18.04 3.87
CA ALA A 75 -3.19 -17.60 4.87
C ALA A 75 -4.41 -16.90 4.22
N THR A 76 -4.19 -16.16 3.14
CA THR A 76 -5.28 -15.54 2.37
C THR A 76 -6.17 -16.61 1.73
N ARG A 77 -5.58 -17.65 1.18
CA ARG A 77 -6.33 -18.80 0.63
C ARG A 77 -7.19 -19.47 1.70
N GLU A 78 -6.61 -19.74 2.86
CA GLU A 78 -7.31 -20.41 3.96
C GLU A 78 -8.46 -19.56 4.49
N PHE A 79 -8.17 -18.33 4.92
CA PHE A 79 -9.15 -17.43 5.53
C PHE A 79 -10.23 -16.97 4.56
N GLY A 80 -9.88 -16.81 3.27
CA GLY A 80 -10.76 -16.40 2.18
C GLY A 80 -11.53 -17.55 1.51
N GLY A 81 -11.32 -18.82 1.93
CA GLY A 81 -11.95 -19.96 1.29
C GLY A 81 -11.53 -20.15 -0.18
N GLY A 82 -10.27 -19.86 -0.51
CA GLY A 82 -9.73 -19.98 -1.87
C GLY A 82 -9.94 -18.75 -2.77
N ARG A 83 -10.51 -17.67 -2.24
CA ARG A 83 -10.87 -16.46 -3.00
C ARG A 83 -10.13 -15.22 -2.50
N LEU A 84 -9.85 -14.30 -3.42
CA LEU A 84 -9.37 -12.95 -3.17
C LEU A 84 -10.05 -11.97 -4.14
N ASP A 85 -10.71 -10.94 -3.63
CA ASP A 85 -11.40 -9.93 -4.43
C ASP A 85 -10.60 -8.63 -4.52
N VAL A 86 -9.93 -8.25 -3.43
CA VAL A 86 -9.18 -6.99 -3.35
C VAL A 86 -7.76 -7.27 -2.86
N LEU A 87 -6.77 -6.82 -3.62
CA LEU A 87 -5.37 -6.83 -3.22
C LEU A 87 -4.86 -5.39 -3.09
N PHE A 88 -4.46 -4.99 -1.89
CA PHE A 88 -3.75 -3.74 -1.67
C PHE A 88 -2.27 -4.00 -1.34
N CYS A 89 -1.40 -3.79 -2.33
CA CYS A 89 0.05 -3.87 -2.16
C CYS A 89 0.56 -2.57 -1.55
N ASN A 90 0.60 -2.51 -0.21
CA ASN A 90 0.96 -1.31 0.54
C ASN A 90 2.30 -1.43 1.27
N ALA A 91 2.75 -2.65 1.61
CA ALA A 91 4.03 -2.83 2.29
C ALA A 91 5.16 -2.07 1.59
N GLY A 92 5.86 -1.25 2.34
CA GLY A 92 6.96 -0.44 1.83
C GLY A 92 7.76 0.17 2.96
N ILE A 93 9.02 0.46 2.67
CA ILE A 93 9.94 1.16 3.58
C ILE A 93 10.43 2.45 2.94
N GLY A 94 10.73 3.44 3.80
CA GLY A 94 11.43 4.66 3.41
C GLY A 94 12.93 4.51 3.66
N ALA A 95 13.73 4.96 2.71
CA ALA A 95 15.16 5.15 2.90
C ALA A 95 15.56 6.44 2.20
N PHE A 96 16.04 7.38 2.97
CA PHE A 96 16.36 8.74 2.55
C PHE A 96 17.82 9.07 2.90
N GLY A 97 18.45 9.88 2.09
CA GLY A 97 19.81 10.37 2.30
C GLY A 97 20.50 10.77 1.01
N PRO A 98 21.62 11.51 1.12
CA PRO A 98 22.47 11.85 -0.01
C PRO A 98 22.98 10.59 -0.73
N ILE A 99 23.09 10.63 -2.05
CA ILE A 99 23.55 9.49 -2.86
C ILE A 99 24.86 8.89 -2.37
N ALA A 100 25.78 9.73 -1.90
CA ALA A 100 27.08 9.29 -1.39
C ALA A 100 27.02 8.45 -0.10
N THR A 101 25.88 8.43 0.60
CA THR A 101 25.72 7.73 1.90
C THR A 101 24.85 6.49 1.80
N ILE A 102 24.30 6.20 0.62
CA ILE A 102 23.48 5.00 0.41
C ILE A 102 24.39 3.79 0.26
N SER A 103 24.24 2.81 1.16
CA SER A 103 24.92 1.53 1.03
C SER A 103 24.16 0.57 0.12
N GLU A 104 24.88 -0.38 -0.50
CA GLU A 104 24.30 -1.48 -1.28
C GLU A 104 23.25 -2.25 -0.46
N GLN A 105 23.54 -2.55 0.81
CA GLN A 105 22.60 -3.22 1.71
C GLN A 105 21.27 -2.45 1.84
N LYS A 106 21.31 -1.12 2.00
CA LYS A 106 20.09 -0.30 2.07
C LYS A 106 19.34 -0.30 0.74
N TRP A 107 20.06 -0.28 -0.37
CA TRP A 107 19.49 -0.39 -1.70
C TRP A 107 18.75 -1.72 -1.85
N ASP A 108 19.41 -2.83 -1.55
CA ASP A 108 18.85 -4.18 -1.69
C ASP A 108 17.61 -4.38 -0.81
N GLU A 109 17.65 -3.94 0.45
CA GLU A 109 16.50 -4.01 1.35
C GLU A 109 15.30 -3.22 0.80
N LEU A 110 15.53 -1.98 0.35
CA LEU A 110 14.47 -1.15 -0.17
C LEU A 110 13.87 -1.74 -1.45
N MET A 111 14.71 -2.16 -2.40
CA MET A 111 14.24 -2.74 -3.66
C MET A 111 13.56 -4.10 -3.45
N ALA A 112 14.04 -4.89 -2.49
CA ALA A 112 13.39 -6.14 -2.12
C ALA A 112 11.96 -5.92 -1.61
N VAL A 113 11.73 -4.95 -0.73
CA VAL A 113 10.40 -4.68 -0.18
C VAL A 113 9.53 -3.92 -1.18
N ASN A 114 10.03 -2.78 -1.69
CA ASN A 114 9.20 -1.83 -2.44
C ASN A 114 8.93 -2.25 -3.88
N VAL A 115 9.79 -3.06 -4.48
CA VAL A 115 9.70 -3.45 -5.90
C VAL A 115 9.43 -4.94 -6.04
N LYS A 116 10.40 -5.79 -5.66
CA LYS A 116 10.26 -7.25 -5.75
C LYS A 116 9.04 -7.74 -4.96
N GLY A 117 8.87 -7.25 -3.74
CA GLY A 117 7.76 -7.62 -2.86
C GLY A 117 6.40 -7.32 -3.47
N VAL A 118 6.24 -6.15 -4.08
CA VAL A 118 4.99 -5.77 -4.77
C VAL A 118 4.71 -6.69 -5.95
N TYR A 119 5.68 -6.86 -6.83
CA TYR A 119 5.53 -7.68 -8.05
C TYR A 119 5.16 -9.12 -7.72
N PHE A 120 5.93 -9.77 -6.83
CA PHE A 120 5.69 -11.18 -6.50
C PHE A 120 4.46 -11.39 -5.60
N THR A 121 4.05 -10.39 -4.83
CA THR A 121 2.76 -10.46 -4.12
C THR A 121 1.61 -10.52 -5.12
N VAL A 122 1.60 -9.66 -6.15
CA VAL A 122 0.61 -9.75 -7.22
C VAL A 122 0.66 -11.12 -7.90
N GLN A 123 1.84 -11.55 -8.36
CA GLN A 123 2.00 -12.84 -9.07
C GLN A 123 1.47 -14.03 -8.26
N LYS A 124 1.83 -14.14 -6.99
CA LYS A 124 1.43 -15.26 -6.13
C LYS A 124 -0.05 -15.20 -5.72
N ALA A 125 -0.64 -14.00 -5.66
CA ALA A 125 -2.05 -13.81 -5.32
C ALA A 125 -2.99 -14.05 -6.51
N LEU A 126 -2.55 -13.88 -7.75
CA LEU A 126 -3.37 -14.04 -8.96
C LEU A 126 -4.19 -15.33 -9.02
N PRO A 127 -3.67 -16.52 -8.62
CA PRO A 127 -4.47 -17.75 -8.65
C PRO A 127 -5.68 -17.76 -7.72
N LEU A 128 -5.79 -16.79 -6.80
CA LEU A 128 -6.95 -16.62 -5.91
C LEU A 128 -7.94 -15.58 -6.44
N MET A 129 -7.58 -14.82 -7.48
CA MET A 129 -8.39 -13.74 -8.02
C MET A 129 -9.19 -14.22 -9.23
N ALA A 130 -10.43 -13.76 -9.32
CA ALA A 130 -11.34 -14.02 -10.44
C ALA A 130 -11.75 -12.69 -11.11
N SER A 131 -12.53 -12.78 -12.18
CA SER A 131 -13.14 -11.62 -12.83
C SER A 131 -13.93 -10.78 -11.80
N GLY A 132 -13.79 -9.45 -11.91
CA GLY A 132 -14.29 -8.49 -10.93
C GLY A 132 -13.29 -8.15 -9.83
N GLY A 133 -12.13 -8.82 -9.79
CA GLY A 133 -11.05 -8.52 -8.84
C GLY A 133 -10.42 -7.14 -9.05
N ALA A 134 -9.91 -6.54 -7.97
CA ALA A 134 -9.21 -5.26 -8.01
C ALA A 134 -7.87 -5.30 -7.28
N ILE A 135 -6.84 -4.80 -7.92
CA ILE A 135 -5.49 -4.64 -7.35
C ILE A 135 -5.20 -3.15 -7.26
N VAL A 136 -4.83 -2.68 -6.07
CA VAL A 136 -4.36 -1.32 -5.86
C VAL A 136 -2.91 -1.37 -5.37
N LEU A 137 -2.03 -0.63 -6.03
CA LEU A 137 -0.61 -0.55 -5.69
C LEU A 137 -0.30 0.79 -5.03
N ASN A 138 0.41 0.78 -3.91
CA ASN A 138 0.79 1.99 -3.18
C ASN A 138 2.16 2.52 -3.66
N ALA A 139 2.13 3.52 -4.54
CA ALA A 139 3.31 4.23 -4.99
C ALA A 139 3.63 5.45 -4.08
N SER A 140 3.91 6.61 -4.65
CA SER A 140 4.14 7.88 -3.96
C SER A 140 4.25 9.01 -4.98
N VAL A 141 3.91 10.24 -4.61
CA VAL A 141 4.24 11.44 -5.41
C VAL A 141 5.75 11.56 -5.70
N ALA A 142 6.60 11.01 -4.84
CA ALA A 142 8.05 10.96 -5.06
C ALA A 142 8.44 10.26 -6.38
N ALA A 143 7.60 9.37 -6.90
CA ALA A 143 7.81 8.69 -8.17
C ALA A 143 7.86 9.63 -9.40
N GLY A 144 7.31 10.84 -9.26
CA GLY A 144 7.28 11.87 -10.32
C GLY A 144 8.02 13.15 -9.96
N LYS A 145 8.72 13.19 -8.81
CA LYS A 145 9.41 14.39 -8.33
C LYS A 145 10.90 14.15 -8.09
N GLY A 146 11.68 15.21 -8.18
CA GLY A 146 13.12 15.21 -7.93
C GLY A 146 13.46 15.81 -6.57
N ASP A 147 12.99 15.24 -5.47
CA ASP A 147 13.35 15.72 -4.14
C ASP A 147 14.77 15.24 -3.73
N PRO A 148 15.69 16.14 -3.29
CA PRO A 148 17.03 15.75 -2.83
C PRO A 148 16.96 14.68 -1.73
N GLY A 149 17.87 13.70 -1.79
CA GLY A 149 17.93 12.60 -0.83
C GLY A 149 16.87 11.51 -1.02
N SER A 150 16.03 11.58 -2.05
CA SER A 150 14.94 10.63 -2.29
C SER A 150 15.18 9.68 -3.48
N SER A 151 16.33 9.76 -4.15
CA SER A 151 16.55 9.12 -5.46
C SER A 151 16.22 7.63 -5.48
N MET A 152 16.71 6.87 -4.51
CA MET A 152 16.45 5.43 -4.41
C MET A 152 14.97 5.12 -4.11
N TYR A 153 14.37 5.84 -3.16
CA TYR A 153 12.96 5.69 -2.83
C TYR A 153 12.05 6.07 -4.01
N ALA A 154 12.33 7.19 -4.66
CA ALA A 154 11.61 7.66 -5.85
C ALA A 154 11.67 6.64 -6.98
N ALA A 155 12.86 6.09 -7.27
CA ALA A 155 13.03 5.03 -8.28
C ALA A 155 12.19 3.79 -7.95
N SER A 156 12.17 3.34 -6.69
CA SER A 156 11.35 2.20 -6.28
C SER A 156 9.85 2.45 -6.48
N LYS A 157 9.38 3.67 -6.19
CA LYS A 157 7.96 4.04 -6.35
C LYS A 157 7.60 4.31 -7.82
N ALA A 158 8.55 4.75 -8.65
CA ALA A 158 8.38 4.84 -10.09
C ALA A 158 8.21 3.45 -10.73
N ALA A 159 8.95 2.43 -10.26
CA ALA A 159 8.75 1.04 -10.67
C ALA A 159 7.32 0.55 -10.37
N VAL A 160 6.79 0.85 -9.16
CA VAL A 160 5.41 0.50 -8.78
C VAL A 160 4.38 1.18 -9.69
N ARG A 161 4.58 2.46 -10.04
CA ARG A 161 3.72 3.15 -11.02
C ARG A 161 3.74 2.49 -12.39
N SER A 162 4.92 2.05 -12.84
CA SER A 162 5.06 1.32 -14.11
C SER A 162 4.33 -0.02 -14.07
N PHE A 163 4.41 -0.76 -12.96
CA PHE A 163 3.65 -2.01 -12.77
C PHE A 163 2.16 -1.79 -12.90
N GLY A 164 1.60 -0.73 -12.33
CA GLY A 164 0.18 -0.42 -12.42
C GLY A 164 -0.33 -0.40 -13.87
N ARG A 165 0.42 0.22 -14.79
CA ARG A 165 0.08 0.28 -16.21
C ARG A 165 0.24 -1.06 -16.92
N SER A 166 1.41 -1.70 -16.74
CA SER A 166 1.72 -2.96 -17.43
C SER A 166 0.82 -4.10 -16.98
N LEU A 167 0.64 -4.26 -15.65
CA LEU A 167 -0.24 -5.28 -15.09
C LEU A 167 -1.72 -4.98 -15.39
N GLY A 168 -2.12 -3.69 -15.43
CA GLY A 168 -3.46 -3.31 -15.84
C GLY A 168 -3.77 -3.74 -17.27
N ALA A 169 -2.85 -3.53 -18.20
CA ALA A 169 -2.98 -3.99 -19.59
C ALA A 169 -2.98 -5.53 -19.70
N GLU A 170 -2.16 -6.22 -18.91
CA GLU A 170 -2.04 -7.68 -18.91
C GLU A 170 -3.29 -8.37 -18.33
N LEU A 171 -3.86 -7.84 -17.24
CA LEU A 171 -4.90 -8.50 -16.47
C LEU A 171 -6.32 -8.07 -16.85
N VAL A 172 -6.49 -7.04 -17.68
CA VAL A 172 -7.82 -6.54 -18.08
C VAL A 172 -8.64 -7.62 -18.80
N ALA A 173 -8.03 -8.47 -19.59
CA ALA A 173 -8.72 -9.58 -20.28
C ALA A 173 -9.25 -10.65 -19.31
N ALA A 174 -8.65 -10.77 -18.13
CA ALA A 174 -9.12 -11.63 -17.05
C ALA A 174 -10.20 -10.94 -16.19
N GLY A 175 -10.59 -9.71 -16.51
CA GLY A 175 -11.56 -8.93 -15.75
C GLY A 175 -11.01 -8.41 -14.42
N ILE A 176 -9.69 -8.32 -14.26
CA ILE A 176 -9.02 -7.80 -13.06
C ILE A 176 -8.51 -6.40 -13.36
N ARG A 177 -8.90 -5.43 -12.53
CA ARG A 177 -8.42 -4.04 -12.64
C ARG A 177 -7.17 -3.83 -11.79
N VAL A 178 -6.20 -3.09 -12.31
CA VAL A 178 -5.00 -2.72 -11.57
C VAL A 178 -4.83 -1.21 -11.61
N ASN A 179 -4.80 -0.58 -10.45
CA ASN A 179 -4.60 0.85 -10.32
C ASN A 179 -3.52 1.18 -9.29
N VAL A 180 -3.05 2.40 -9.33
CA VAL A 180 -2.04 2.93 -8.41
C VAL A 180 -2.64 4.08 -7.62
N VAL A 181 -2.32 4.15 -6.34
CA VAL A 181 -2.48 5.33 -5.52
C VAL A 181 -1.09 5.89 -5.21
N SER A 182 -0.93 7.20 -5.39
CA SER A 182 0.33 7.91 -5.10
C SER A 182 0.12 8.95 -4.01
N PRO A 183 0.29 8.57 -2.72
CA PRO A 183 0.15 9.51 -1.61
C PRO A 183 1.25 10.57 -1.62
N GLY A 184 0.87 11.77 -1.18
CA GLY A 184 1.80 12.82 -0.76
C GLY A 184 2.30 12.61 0.67
N PRO A 185 2.63 13.69 1.38
CA PRO A 185 2.93 13.64 2.80
C PRO A 185 1.69 13.21 3.61
N ILE A 186 1.74 12.02 4.19
CA ILE A 186 0.66 11.45 5.00
C ILE A 186 1.16 11.21 6.43
N GLU A 187 0.32 11.45 7.42
CA GLU A 187 0.63 11.20 8.83
C GLU A 187 0.74 9.69 9.12
N THR A 188 1.96 9.18 9.04
CA THR A 188 2.26 7.76 9.22
C THR A 188 3.56 7.56 9.99
N PRO A 189 3.79 6.38 10.58
CA PRO A 189 5.04 6.05 11.26
C PRO A 189 6.27 5.90 10.33
N ILE A 190 6.16 6.14 9.02
CA ILE A 190 7.22 5.83 8.04
C ILE A 190 8.54 6.56 8.34
N PHE A 191 8.48 7.80 8.77
CA PHE A 191 9.68 8.62 9.04
C PHE A 191 10.41 8.13 10.31
N GLY A 192 9.68 7.78 11.36
CA GLY A 192 10.26 7.18 12.56
C GLY A 192 10.88 5.80 12.27
N LYS A 193 10.22 4.99 11.44
CA LYS A 193 10.78 3.71 10.98
C LYS A 193 12.01 3.88 10.07
N ALA A 194 12.14 5.02 9.40
CA ALA A 194 13.32 5.39 8.61
C ALA A 194 14.46 6.00 9.48
N GLY A 195 14.32 6.03 10.81
CA GLY A 195 15.36 6.46 11.74
C GLY A 195 15.31 7.93 12.14
N MET A 196 14.30 8.69 11.75
CA MET A 196 14.13 10.09 12.18
C MET A 196 13.64 10.16 13.63
N ASN A 197 14.21 11.05 14.41
CA ASN A 197 13.73 11.37 15.76
C ASN A 197 12.50 12.30 15.73
N GLN A 198 11.84 12.49 16.87
CA GLN A 198 10.60 13.26 16.97
C GLN A 198 10.78 14.73 16.51
N GLN A 199 11.91 15.38 16.86
CA GLN A 199 12.19 16.75 16.43
C GLN A 199 12.34 16.83 14.91
N GLN A 200 13.12 15.95 14.32
CA GLN A 200 13.29 15.88 12.86
C GLN A 200 11.98 15.67 12.13
N ILE A 201 11.08 14.85 12.68
CA ILE A 201 9.75 14.62 12.11
C ILE A 201 8.89 15.89 12.24
N ALA A 202 8.96 16.59 13.37
CA ALA A 202 8.21 17.84 13.56
C ALA A 202 8.67 18.93 12.58
N ASP A 203 9.98 19.13 12.46
CA ASP A 203 10.57 20.11 11.54
C ASP A 203 10.21 19.79 10.08
N LEU A 204 10.27 18.51 9.71
CA LEU A 204 9.88 18.04 8.39
C LEU A 204 8.38 18.29 8.12
N LYS A 205 7.52 18.05 9.12
CA LYS A 205 6.08 18.32 8.99
C LYS A 205 5.80 19.79 8.72
N VAL A 206 6.43 20.70 9.44
CA VAL A 206 6.29 22.14 9.20
C VAL A 206 6.75 22.49 7.77
N ALA A 207 7.98 22.14 7.41
CA ALA A 207 8.57 22.47 6.12
C ALA A 207 7.78 21.89 4.92
N TRP A 208 7.23 20.70 5.07
CA TRP A 208 6.45 20.06 3.99
C TRP A 208 5.02 20.57 3.93
N SER A 209 4.40 20.91 5.08
CA SER A 209 3.08 21.55 5.10
C SER A 209 3.13 22.90 4.40
N ASP A 210 4.16 23.71 4.65
CA ASP A 210 4.33 25.01 4.00
C ASP A 210 4.49 24.92 2.48
N ARG A 211 5.09 23.84 2.00
CA ARG A 211 5.27 23.59 0.56
C ARG A 211 4.09 22.87 -0.09
N ASN A 212 3.20 22.26 0.69
CA ASN A 212 2.02 21.60 0.17
C ASN A 212 0.96 22.66 -0.18
N PRO A 213 0.31 22.62 -1.34
CA PRO A 213 -0.77 23.56 -1.67
C PRO A 213 -1.90 23.59 -0.63
N MET A 214 -2.29 22.45 -0.07
CA MET A 214 -3.30 22.37 1.01
C MET A 214 -2.76 22.70 2.39
N LYS A 215 -1.49 23.08 2.54
CA LYS A 215 -0.86 23.54 3.78
C LYS A 215 -0.93 22.57 4.96
N ARG A 216 -1.03 21.28 4.69
CA ARG A 216 -1.08 20.22 5.71
C ARG A 216 -0.59 18.88 5.16
N PHE A 217 -0.33 17.96 6.07
CA PHE A 217 -0.27 16.53 5.75
C PHE A 217 -1.69 15.99 5.53
N GLY A 218 -1.81 14.97 4.69
CA GLY A 218 -3.03 14.17 4.62
C GLY A 218 -3.08 13.13 5.73
N THR A 219 -4.26 12.54 5.94
CA THR A 219 -4.45 11.45 6.89
C THR A 219 -4.44 10.09 6.18
N PRO A 220 -4.14 8.99 6.89
CA PRO A 220 -4.28 7.64 6.34
C PRO A 220 -5.69 7.36 5.80
N GLU A 221 -6.73 7.91 6.43
CA GLU A 221 -8.14 7.74 6.06
C GLU A 221 -8.46 8.39 4.71
N GLU A 222 -7.84 9.53 4.37
CA GLU A 222 -8.00 10.18 3.06
C GLU A 222 -7.44 9.29 1.94
N VAL A 223 -6.33 8.59 2.20
CA VAL A 223 -5.80 7.60 1.25
C VAL A 223 -6.69 6.36 1.20
N ALA A 224 -7.17 5.89 2.36
CA ALA A 224 -8.04 4.71 2.43
C ALA A 224 -9.33 4.92 1.63
N ALA A 225 -9.96 6.09 1.71
CA ALA A 225 -11.15 6.41 0.91
C ALA A 225 -10.90 6.24 -0.60
N THR A 226 -9.74 6.69 -1.07
CA THR A 226 -9.34 6.53 -2.49
C THR A 226 -9.06 5.07 -2.85
N VAL A 227 -8.39 4.31 -1.98
CA VAL A 227 -8.12 2.88 -2.19
C VAL A 227 -9.44 2.11 -2.29
N LEU A 228 -10.39 2.36 -1.38
CA LEU A 228 -11.70 1.72 -1.43
C LEU A 228 -12.49 2.08 -2.69
N PHE A 229 -12.43 3.35 -3.14
CA PHE A 229 -13.03 3.74 -4.42
C PHE A 229 -12.44 2.93 -5.57
N LEU A 230 -11.11 2.89 -5.72
CA LEU A 230 -10.43 2.15 -6.79
C LEU A 230 -10.67 0.63 -6.71
N ALA A 231 -10.87 0.09 -5.52
CA ALA A 231 -11.17 -1.32 -5.29
C ALA A 231 -12.63 -1.69 -5.54
N SER A 232 -13.56 -0.74 -5.49
CA SER A 232 -15.01 -0.98 -5.61
C SER A 232 -15.51 -0.98 -7.06
N ASP A 233 -16.75 -1.40 -7.24
CA ASP A 233 -17.46 -1.37 -8.53
C ASP A 233 -17.69 0.05 -9.05
N ALA A 234 -17.64 1.08 -8.20
CA ALA A 234 -17.67 2.49 -8.61
C ALA A 234 -16.51 2.86 -9.53
N ALA A 235 -15.40 2.08 -9.51
CA ALA A 235 -14.26 2.23 -10.39
C ALA A 235 -14.22 1.16 -11.51
N SER A 236 -15.36 0.58 -11.89
CA SER A 236 -15.44 -0.53 -12.85
C SER A 236 -14.86 -0.21 -14.24
N TYR A 237 -14.81 1.06 -14.62
CA TYR A 237 -14.22 1.50 -15.90
C TYR A 237 -12.85 2.20 -15.73
N ILE A 238 -12.16 1.95 -14.58
CA ILE A 238 -10.86 2.55 -14.26
C ILE A 238 -9.84 1.43 -14.06
N THR A 239 -8.83 1.37 -14.95
CA THR A 239 -7.67 0.49 -14.84
C THR A 239 -6.42 1.17 -15.41
N GLY A 240 -5.25 0.90 -14.84
CA GLY A 240 -3.96 1.47 -15.26
C GLY A 240 -3.72 2.92 -14.80
N VAL A 241 -4.62 3.52 -14.00
CA VAL A 241 -4.48 4.89 -13.53
C VAL A 241 -3.49 4.97 -12.36
N ASP A 242 -2.81 6.11 -12.25
CA ASP A 242 -2.08 6.54 -11.06
C ASP A 242 -2.79 7.76 -10.47
N LEU A 243 -3.46 7.58 -9.34
CA LEU A 243 -4.26 8.60 -8.68
C LEU A 243 -3.48 9.24 -7.53
N LEU A 244 -3.20 10.53 -7.64
CA LEU A 244 -2.52 11.31 -6.61
C LEU A 244 -3.48 11.60 -5.44
N VAL A 245 -3.00 11.38 -4.20
CA VAL A 245 -3.68 11.73 -2.94
C VAL A 245 -2.69 12.54 -2.11
N ASP A 246 -2.48 13.81 -2.45
CA ASP A 246 -1.27 14.52 -2.09
C ASP A 246 -1.46 16.01 -1.75
N GLY A 247 -2.69 16.49 -1.71
CA GLY A 247 -2.99 17.90 -1.47
C GLY A 247 -2.47 18.84 -2.55
N GLY A 248 -2.30 18.34 -3.79
CA GLY A 248 -1.82 19.09 -4.94
C GLY A 248 -0.30 19.13 -5.11
N ARG A 249 0.47 18.49 -4.22
CA ARG A 249 1.95 18.53 -4.22
C ARG A 249 2.58 18.02 -5.53
N GLY A 250 1.97 17.08 -6.22
CA GLY A 250 2.46 16.50 -7.47
C GLY A 250 1.92 17.15 -8.73
N SER A 251 0.93 18.05 -8.59
CA SER A 251 0.22 18.68 -9.72
C SER A 251 0.64 20.13 -9.97
N PHE A 252 1.20 20.80 -8.93
CA PHE A 252 1.60 22.21 -8.99
C PHE A 252 3.07 22.41 -8.63
#